data_45d9225d1bd2f65d26a3d53010a480d4
#
_entry.id   45d9225d1bd2f65d26a3d53010a480d4
#
_cell.length_a   1.000
_cell.length_b   1.000
_cell.length_c   1.000
_cell.angle_alpha   90.00
_cell.angle_beta   90.00
_cell.angle_gamma   90.00
#
_symmetry.space_group_name_H-M   'P 1'
#
loop_
_entity.id
_entity.type
_entity.pdbx_description
1 polymer ?
#
loop_
_entity_poly.entity_id
_entity_poly.type
_entity_poly.pdbx_seq_one_letter_code
_entity_poly.pdbx_strand_id
1 'polypeptide(L)'
;MKKIINYFIVATLIISTAACSANAETNTSTKQETQNNTTLLQSQMPKEGDEIAIIQTNKGEIRMQFFPEQAPKAVENFKTHAKEGYFDGLIFHRVINNFMIQGGDPTGTGAGGESIWKKDFEDEPSNELYFFRGAVAMANRGPNTNGSQFFIVQNNSVAEQMLQLLKESKTTENDGDNMGIYLGEKFISINEMKNAFSDTALDFYEQNGGSIELESVFSGSVYTIFGQVYSGLDTVDKIAVSETDDSDKPVEDIIIEKITIEQYHANKW
;
A
#
# COMPACT_ATOMS: atom_id res chain seq x y z
N MET A 1 -13.92 19.86 18.88
CA MET A 1 -15.02 18.91 18.60
C MET A 1 -14.46 17.89 17.62
N LYS A 2 -14.11 16.70 18.09
CA LYS A 2 -13.53 15.62 17.27
C LYS A 2 -14.57 15.17 16.24
N LYS A 3 -14.33 15.42 14.96
CA LYS A 3 -15.10 14.79 13.89
C LYS A 3 -14.53 13.38 13.69
N ILE A 4 -15.16 12.41 14.34
CA ILE A 4 -15.00 11.00 14.02
C ILE A 4 -15.65 10.81 12.65
N ILE A 5 -14.86 10.61 11.62
CA ILE A 5 -15.37 10.19 10.31
C ILE A 5 -15.66 8.69 10.43
N ASN A 6 -16.88 8.38 10.87
CA ASN A 6 -17.39 7.02 10.77
C ASN A 6 -17.77 6.76 9.33
N TYR A 7 -16.96 5.98 8.63
CA TYR A 7 -17.38 5.37 7.37
C TYR A 7 -18.43 4.29 7.68
N PHE A 8 -19.70 4.66 7.59
CA PHE A 8 -20.78 3.68 7.50
C PHE A 8 -20.74 3.07 6.10
N ILE A 9 -20.21 1.87 5.98
CA ILE A 9 -20.40 1.04 4.78
C ILE A 9 -21.83 0.52 4.85
N VAL A 10 -22.76 1.20 4.18
CA VAL A 10 -24.09 0.65 3.92
C VAL A 10 -23.98 -0.17 2.64
N ALA A 11 -23.65 -1.45 2.78
CA ALA A 11 -23.73 -2.41 1.69
C ALA A 11 -25.21 -2.77 1.50
N THR A 12 -25.87 -2.18 0.51
CA THR A 12 -27.19 -2.62 0.10
C THR A 12 -27.02 -3.65 -1.01
N LEU A 13 -27.10 -4.92 -0.65
CA LEU A 13 -27.08 -6.03 -1.61
C LEU A 13 -28.45 -6.06 -2.31
N ILE A 14 -28.50 -5.63 -3.57
CA ILE A 14 -29.71 -5.79 -4.40
C ILE A 14 -29.56 -7.07 -5.20
N ILE A 15 -30.21 -8.14 -4.73
CA ILE A 15 -30.34 -9.39 -5.47
C ILE A 15 -31.59 -9.29 -6.33
N SER A 16 -31.44 -9.11 -7.64
CA SER A 16 -32.53 -9.31 -8.59
C SER A 16 -32.47 -10.74 -9.12
N THR A 17 -33.40 -11.58 -8.64
CA THR A 17 -33.56 -12.94 -9.15
C THR A 17 -34.37 -12.91 -10.44
N ALA A 18 -33.72 -13.18 -11.56
CA ALA A 18 -34.41 -13.60 -12.78
C ALA A 18 -34.23 -15.12 -12.93
N ALA A 19 -35.30 -15.85 -12.70
CA ALA A 19 -35.35 -17.32 -12.92
C ALA A 19 -35.57 -17.60 -14.40
N CYS A 20 -34.65 -18.33 -15.03
CA CYS A 20 -34.90 -19.10 -16.24
C CYS A 20 -34.27 -20.45 -16.17
N SER A 21 -35.14 -21.47 -16.21
CA SER A 21 -34.76 -22.88 -16.27
C SER A 21 -34.27 -23.24 -17.67
N ALA A 22 -33.19 -24.00 -17.78
CA ALA A 22 -32.91 -24.88 -18.90
C ALA A 22 -31.92 -25.96 -18.50
N ASN A 23 -32.17 -27.16 -19.00
CA ASN A 23 -31.65 -28.48 -18.61
C ASN A 23 -30.16 -28.68 -18.80
N ALA A 24 -29.62 -29.50 -17.89
CA ALA A 24 -28.26 -30.00 -17.82
C ALA A 24 -27.99 -31.08 -18.88
N GLU A 25 -26.80 -31.01 -19.49
CA GLU A 25 -26.07 -32.19 -19.95
C GLU A 25 -24.66 -32.15 -19.28
N THR A 26 -24.40 -33.23 -18.54
CA THR A 26 -23.16 -33.48 -17.82
C THR A 26 -22.03 -33.84 -18.78
N ASN A 27 -21.03 -32.94 -18.87
CA ASN A 27 -19.71 -33.31 -19.36
C ASN A 27 -18.67 -33.01 -18.28
N THR A 28 -18.24 -34.06 -17.60
CA THR A 28 -17.16 -34.02 -16.61
C THR A 28 -15.83 -33.85 -17.33
N SER A 29 -15.39 -32.63 -17.46
CA SER A 29 -14.01 -32.31 -17.82
C SER A 29 -13.30 -31.80 -16.57
N THR A 30 -12.46 -32.65 -16.02
CA THR A 30 -11.55 -32.33 -14.88
C THR A 30 -10.57 -31.24 -15.37
N LYS A 31 -10.89 -29.97 -15.20
CA LYS A 31 -9.90 -28.90 -15.26
C LYS A 31 -9.03 -29.03 -14.02
N GLN A 32 -7.79 -29.49 -14.21
CA GLN A 32 -6.72 -29.22 -13.25
C GLN A 32 -6.56 -27.69 -13.19
N GLU A 33 -7.06 -27.09 -12.11
CA GLU A 33 -6.66 -25.75 -11.70
C GLU A 33 -5.18 -25.83 -11.33
N THR A 34 -4.34 -25.35 -12.23
CA THR A 34 -2.96 -24.98 -11.88
C THR A 34 -3.08 -23.80 -10.92
N GLN A 35 -3.06 -24.07 -9.62
CA GLN A 35 -2.77 -23.06 -8.62
C GLN A 35 -1.35 -22.55 -8.93
N ASN A 36 -1.27 -21.47 -9.68
CA ASN A 36 -0.07 -20.65 -9.74
C ASN A 36 0.11 -20.04 -8.34
N ASN A 37 0.83 -20.75 -7.51
CA ASN A 37 1.26 -20.26 -6.20
C ASN A 37 2.37 -19.21 -6.44
N THR A 38 1.97 -18.05 -6.97
CA THR A 38 2.90 -16.95 -7.22
C THR A 38 3.26 -16.35 -5.88
N THR A 39 4.49 -16.58 -5.43
CA THR A 39 5.00 -15.98 -4.20
C THR A 39 5.01 -14.46 -4.35
N LEU A 40 4.34 -13.75 -3.43
CA LEU A 40 4.30 -12.29 -3.43
C LEU A 40 5.70 -11.71 -3.22
N LEU A 41 6.09 -10.72 -4.03
CA LEU A 41 7.39 -10.05 -3.93
C LEU A 41 7.60 -9.46 -2.53
N GLN A 42 6.58 -8.83 -1.99
CA GLN A 42 6.60 -8.16 -0.68
C GLN A 42 6.67 -9.11 0.51
N SER A 43 6.39 -10.41 0.33
CA SER A 43 6.50 -11.43 1.38
C SER A 43 7.90 -12.03 1.49
N GLN A 44 8.79 -11.71 0.56
CA GLN A 44 10.15 -12.23 0.52
C GLN A 44 11.12 -11.31 1.26
N MET A 45 12.13 -11.90 1.89
CA MET A 45 13.27 -11.15 2.40
C MET A 45 14.18 -10.70 1.25
N PRO A 46 14.94 -9.60 1.42
CA PRO A 46 15.97 -9.23 0.45
C PRO A 46 16.95 -10.39 0.21
N LYS A 47 17.45 -10.49 -1.00
CA LYS A 47 18.49 -11.47 -1.33
C LYS A 47 19.88 -10.90 -0.99
N GLU A 48 20.83 -11.80 -0.78
CA GLU A 48 22.23 -11.41 -0.58
C GLU A 48 22.73 -10.48 -1.68
N GLY A 49 23.22 -9.31 -1.31
CA GLY A 49 23.71 -8.28 -2.21
C GLY A 49 22.65 -7.29 -2.75
N ASP A 50 21.37 -7.49 -2.46
CA ASP A 50 20.34 -6.50 -2.81
C ASP A 50 20.60 -5.18 -2.07
N GLU A 51 20.39 -4.04 -2.73
CA GLU A 51 20.40 -2.76 -2.04
C GLU A 51 19.15 -2.62 -1.17
N ILE A 52 19.36 -2.16 0.06
CA ILE A 52 18.32 -1.88 1.06
C ILE A 52 18.46 -0.45 1.57
N ALA A 53 17.41 0.11 2.13
CA ALA A 53 17.50 1.34 2.91
C ALA A 53 17.38 1.04 4.40
N ILE A 54 18.21 1.74 5.19
CA ILE A 54 18.15 1.79 6.64
C ILE A 54 17.75 3.22 7.02
N ILE A 55 16.55 3.39 7.55
CA ILE A 55 15.98 4.66 8.00
C ILE A 55 16.17 4.73 9.52
N GLN A 56 17.11 5.55 9.96
CA GLN A 56 17.35 5.82 11.37
C GLN A 56 16.46 6.98 11.81
N THR A 57 15.70 6.79 12.88
CA THR A 57 14.82 7.81 13.44
C THR A 57 15.05 7.94 14.94
N ASN A 58 14.62 9.07 15.52
CA ASN A 58 14.64 9.24 16.99
C ASN A 58 13.64 8.30 17.74
N LYS A 59 12.89 7.47 17.02
CA LYS A 59 11.98 6.44 17.59
C LYS A 59 12.48 5.01 17.37
N GLY A 60 13.54 4.82 16.57
CA GLY A 60 14.15 3.53 16.23
C GLY A 60 14.51 3.41 14.76
N GLU A 61 14.90 2.22 14.35
CA GLU A 61 15.35 1.92 13.00
C GLU A 61 14.28 1.18 12.21
N ILE A 62 14.18 1.52 10.90
CA ILE A 62 13.29 0.86 9.93
C ILE A 62 14.17 0.41 8.77
N ARG A 63 14.01 -0.83 8.30
CA ARG A 63 14.72 -1.36 7.14
C ARG A 63 13.76 -1.77 6.05
N MET A 64 14.05 -1.35 4.83
CA MET A 64 13.22 -1.66 3.68
C MET A 64 14.02 -2.18 2.50
N GLN A 65 13.42 -3.09 1.75
CA GLN A 65 13.87 -3.52 0.44
C GLN A 65 13.22 -2.67 -0.66
N PHE A 66 13.81 -2.69 -1.85
CA PHE A 66 13.34 -1.98 -3.03
C PHE A 66 12.78 -2.92 -4.09
N PHE A 67 11.93 -2.38 -4.97
CA PHE A 67 11.38 -3.06 -6.15
C PHE A 67 11.77 -2.30 -7.43
N PRO A 68 13.04 -2.35 -7.84
CA PRO A 68 13.55 -1.54 -8.97
C PRO A 68 12.99 -1.98 -10.33
N GLU A 69 12.48 -3.20 -10.46
CA GLU A 69 11.84 -3.67 -11.69
C GLU A 69 10.42 -3.13 -11.83
N GLN A 70 9.69 -2.93 -10.70
CA GLN A 70 8.32 -2.46 -10.67
C GLN A 70 8.23 -0.93 -10.62
N ALA A 71 9.20 -0.27 -9.98
CA ALA A 71 9.19 1.18 -9.76
C ALA A 71 10.61 1.79 -9.92
N PRO A 72 11.23 1.70 -11.11
CA PRO A 72 12.62 2.10 -11.32
C PRO A 72 12.89 3.56 -10.99
N LYS A 73 12.01 4.49 -11.36
CA LYS A 73 12.19 5.93 -11.09
C LYS A 73 12.02 6.28 -9.63
N ALA A 74 11.01 5.74 -8.97
CA ALA A 74 10.80 5.98 -7.55
C ALA A 74 11.97 5.43 -6.73
N VAL A 75 12.49 4.25 -7.07
CA VAL A 75 13.68 3.67 -6.42
C VAL A 75 14.92 4.53 -6.68
N GLU A 76 15.17 4.96 -7.93
CA GLU A 76 16.30 5.83 -8.27
C GLU A 76 16.21 7.16 -7.50
N ASN A 77 15.04 7.79 -7.51
CA ASN A 77 14.77 9.04 -6.82
C ASN A 77 15.04 8.93 -5.32
N PHE A 78 14.46 7.95 -4.66
CA PHE A 78 14.62 7.76 -3.22
C PHE A 78 16.09 7.46 -2.84
N LYS A 79 16.75 6.54 -3.56
CA LYS A 79 18.14 6.17 -3.30
C LYS A 79 19.11 7.32 -3.51
N THR A 80 18.90 8.13 -4.54
CA THR A 80 19.75 9.29 -4.83
C THR A 80 19.59 10.34 -3.73
N HIS A 81 18.36 10.69 -3.37
CA HIS A 81 18.09 11.58 -2.25
C HIS A 81 18.71 11.08 -0.94
N ALA A 82 18.59 9.80 -0.63
CA ALA A 82 19.19 9.20 0.56
C ALA A 82 20.73 9.32 0.56
N LYS A 83 21.36 8.99 -0.58
CA LYS A 83 22.83 9.09 -0.75
C LYS A 83 23.34 10.53 -0.64
N GLU A 84 22.55 11.51 -1.03
CA GLU A 84 22.86 12.95 -0.93
C GLU A 84 22.53 13.54 0.44
N GLY A 85 21.97 12.76 1.38
CA GLY A 85 21.57 13.23 2.71
C GLY A 85 20.35 14.16 2.68
N TYR A 86 19.55 14.14 1.60
CA TYR A 86 18.38 15.00 1.44
C TYR A 86 17.34 14.78 2.55
N PHE A 87 17.22 13.56 3.07
CA PHE A 87 16.26 13.22 4.10
C PHE A 87 16.77 13.48 5.52
N ASP A 88 18.04 13.77 5.71
CA ASP A 88 18.67 13.91 7.04
C ASP A 88 18.08 15.13 7.77
N GLY A 89 17.52 14.91 8.94
CA GLY A 89 16.85 15.93 9.74
C GLY A 89 15.39 16.24 9.33
N LEU A 90 14.85 15.63 8.27
CA LEU A 90 13.46 15.77 7.93
C LEU A 90 12.57 15.03 8.94
N ILE A 91 11.29 15.38 8.95
CA ILE A 91 10.32 14.79 9.88
C ILE A 91 9.27 13.93 9.16
N PHE A 92 8.68 13.00 9.90
CA PHE A 92 7.37 12.47 9.54
C PHE A 92 6.33 13.51 9.92
N HIS A 93 5.91 14.29 8.92
CA HIS A 93 5.04 15.46 9.11
C HIS A 93 3.55 15.14 9.16
N ARG A 94 3.16 13.91 8.79
CA ARG A 94 1.79 13.40 8.88
C ARG A 94 1.78 11.96 9.34
N VAL A 95 1.06 11.69 10.42
CA VAL A 95 1.00 10.38 11.07
C VAL A 95 -0.44 10.06 11.42
N ILE A 96 -0.96 8.96 10.90
CA ILE A 96 -2.31 8.49 11.19
C ILE A 96 -2.23 7.02 11.62
N ASN A 97 -2.60 6.77 12.87
CA ASN A 97 -2.65 5.43 13.41
C ASN A 97 -3.70 4.57 12.67
N ASN A 98 -3.37 3.31 12.43
CA ASN A 98 -4.12 2.37 11.61
C ASN A 98 -4.28 2.83 10.14
N PHE A 99 -3.29 3.58 9.63
CA PHE A 99 -3.24 3.97 8.22
C PHE A 99 -1.79 4.04 7.73
N MET A 100 -1.08 5.17 7.95
CA MET A 100 0.27 5.37 7.43
C MET A 100 1.06 6.42 8.20
N ILE A 101 2.38 6.44 8.00
CA ILE A 101 3.27 7.53 8.39
C ILE A 101 3.90 8.14 7.13
N GLN A 102 3.92 9.47 7.00
CA GLN A 102 4.35 10.19 5.79
C GLN A 102 5.45 11.19 6.12
N GLY A 103 6.52 11.16 5.31
CA GLY A 103 7.68 12.05 5.44
C GLY A 103 8.27 12.43 4.08
N GLY A 104 9.52 12.94 4.10
CA GLY A 104 10.26 13.29 2.87
C GLY A 104 9.98 14.69 2.32
N ASP A 105 9.29 15.54 3.09
CA ASP A 105 9.10 16.95 2.77
C ASP A 105 10.12 17.83 3.52
N PRO A 106 11.04 18.54 2.82
CA PRO A 106 12.02 19.40 3.47
C PRO A 106 11.41 20.60 4.20
N THR A 107 10.15 20.95 3.90
CA THR A 107 9.45 22.02 4.59
C THR A 107 8.69 21.55 5.84
N GLY A 108 8.47 20.24 5.98
CA GLY A 108 7.70 19.64 7.07
C GLY A 108 6.23 20.05 7.12
N THR A 109 5.69 20.56 6.02
CA THR A 109 4.30 21.08 5.91
C THR A 109 3.38 20.17 5.09
N GLY A 110 3.94 19.19 4.37
CA GLY A 110 3.24 18.35 3.41
C GLY A 110 3.11 18.98 2.01
N ALA A 111 3.57 20.24 1.82
CA ALA A 111 3.44 20.94 0.55
C ALA A 111 4.73 21.01 -0.27
N GLY A 112 5.87 20.63 0.31
CA GLY A 112 7.18 20.71 -0.31
C GLY A 112 7.66 19.38 -0.90
N GLY A 113 8.94 19.37 -1.30
CA GLY A 113 9.62 18.20 -1.83
C GLY A 113 9.64 18.14 -3.35
N GLU A 114 10.82 17.88 -3.89
CA GLU A 114 11.04 17.77 -5.32
C GLU A 114 11.78 16.46 -5.64
N SER A 115 11.66 15.98 -6.85
CA SER A 115 12.43 14.83 -7.32
C SER A 115 13.90 15.23 -7.63
N ILE A 116 14.75 14.22 -7.80
CA ILE A 116 16.14 14.43 -8.27
C ILE A 116 16.22 15.12 -9.63
N TRP A 117 15.16 15.02 -10.43
CA TRP A 117 15.06 15.68 -11.75
C TRP A 117 14.52 17.11 -11.67
N LYS A 118 14.26 17.66 -10.47
CA LYS A 118 13.73 19.00 -10.24
C LYS A 118 12.37 19.26 -10.92
N LYS A 119 11.58 18.21 -11.10
CA LYS A 119 10.23 18.21 -11.68
C LYS A 119 9.46 17.00 -11.20
N ASP A 120 8.16 17.07 -11.24
CA ASP A 120 7.31 15.90 -10.98
C ASP A 120 7.64 14.75 -11.95
N PHE A 121 7.49 13.50 -11.48
CA PHE A 121 7.65 12.32 -12.31
C PHE A 121 6.42 11.42 -12.26
N GLU A 122 6.27 10.60 -13.29
CA GLU A 122 5.10 9.75 -13.49
C GLU A 122 4.94 8.68 -12.43
N ASP A 123 3.70 8.24 -12.27
CA ASP A 123 3.36 7.08 -11.46
C ASP A 123 3.84 5.80 -12.14
N GLU A 124 4.27 4.82 -11.35
CA GLU A 124 4.72 3.50 -11.78
C GLU A 124 3.83 2.43 -11.11
N PRO A 125 2.58 2.25 -11.61
CA PRO A 125 1.67 1.25 -11.06
C PRO A 125 2.16 -0.16 -11.36
N SER A 126 1.98 -1.08 -10.41
CA SER A 126 2.29 -2.49 -10.57
C SER A 126 1.15 -3.36 -10.07
N ASN A 127 0.83 -4.42 -10.80
CA ASN A 127 -0.13 -5.44 -10.40
C ASN A 127 0.49 -6.52 -9.48
N GLU A 128 1.78 -6.39 -9.15
CA GLU A 128 2.53 -7.32 -8.32
C GLU A 128 2.77 -6.78 -6.90
N LEU A 129 2.46 -5.49 -6.68
CA LEU A 129 2.66 -4.79 -5.42
C LEU A 129 1.34 -4.26 -4.88
N TYR A 130 1.14 -4.42 -3.59
CA TYR A 130 -0.08 -4.06 -2.87
C TYR A 130 0.23 -3.20 -1.65
N PHE A 131 -0.76 -2.45 -1.16
CA PHE A 131 -0.60 -1.63 0.05
C PHE A 131 -0.67 -2.45 1.34
N PHE A 132 0.11 -3.54 1.39
CA PHE A 132 0.30 -4.32 2.60
C PHE A 132 0.94 -3.50 3.70
N ARG A 133 0.75 -3.91 4.95
CA ARG A 133 1.49 -3.32 6.06
C ARG A 133 2.99 -3.35 5.77
N GLY A 134 3.63 -2.18 5.93
CA GLY A 134 5.04 -1.98 5.61
C GLY A 134 5.32 -1.63 4.14
N ALA A 135 4.33 -1.57 3.25
CA ALA A 135 4.52 -1.05 1.90
C ALA A 135 4.99 0.41 1.95
N VAL A 136 5.99 0.73 1.13
CA VAL A 136 6.55 2.09 1.01
C VAL A 136 6.21 2.63 -0.37
N ALA A 137 5.48 3.76 -0.39
CA ALA A 137 4.98 4.34 -1.64
C ALA A 137 5.26 5.84 -1.72
N MET A 138 5.33 6.35 -2.95
CA MET A 138 5.40 7.80 -3.20
C MET A 138 4.09 8.46 -2.84
N ALA A 139 4.15 9.57 -2.10
CA ALA A 139 3.02 10.47 -1.94
C ALA A 139 2.98 11.42 -3.14
N ASN A 140 1.78 11.69 -3.67
CA ASN A 140 1.57 12.57 -4.80
C ASN A 140 0.37 13.52 -4.56
N ARG A 141 0.21 14.53 -5.42
CA ARG A 141 -0.87 15.53 -5.40
C ARG A 141 -1.90 15.30 -6.51
N GLY A 142 -1.96 14.11 -7.02
CA GLY A 142 -2.73 13.66 -8.17
C GLY A 142 -1.82 12.93 -9.16
N PRO A 143 -2.36 12.40 -10.26
CA PRO A 143 -1.62 11.56 -11.18
C PRO A 143 -0.31 12.20 -11.67
N ASN A 144 0.79 11.41 -11.66
CA ASN A 144 2.09 11.81 -12.20
C ASN A 144 2.71 13.05 -11.54
N THR A 145 2.49 13.23 -10.22
CA THR A 145 3.06 14.37 -9.47
C THR A 145 3.96 13.92 -8.32
N ASN A 146 4.72 12.82 -8.52
CA ASN A 146 5.66 12.32 -7.53
C ASN A 146 6.85 13.29 -7.36
N GLY A 147 7.23 13.53 -6.11
CA GLY A 147 8.39 14.36 -5.72
C GLY A 147 9.37 13.58 -4.84
N SER A 148 9.61 14.07 -3.62
CA SER A 148 10.43 13.39 -2.61
C SER A 148 9.62 12.77 -1.48
N GLN A 149 8.35 13.13 -1.33
CA GLN A 149 7.53 12.63 -0.24
C GLN A 149 7.17 11.15 -0.41
N PHE A 150 7.24 10.41 0.67
CA PHE A 150 6.87 9.00 0.72
C PHE A 150 6.05 8.70 1.98
N PHE A 151 5.32 7.59 1.96
CA PHE A 151 4.63 7.09 3.14
C PHE A 151 4.89 5.59 3.33
N ILE A 152 4.77 5.15 4.57
CA ILE A 152 4.86 3.75 4.97
C ILE A 152 3.50 3.33 5.52
N VAL A 153 2.91 2.30 4.94
CA VAL A 153 1.63 1.74 5.40
C VAL A 153 1.83 1.09 6.78
N GLN A 154 1.01 1.51 7.75
CA GLN A 154 1.12 1.01 9.12
C GLN A 154 -0.04 0.10 9.52
N ASN A 155 -1.21 0.25 8.88
CA ASN A 155 -2.42 -0.47 9.24
C ASN A 155 -2.17 -1.99 9.42
N ASN A 156 -2.45 -2.51 10.61
CA ASN A 156 -2.18 -3.90 10.98
C ASN A 156 -3.36 -4.85 10.77
N SER A 157 -4.47 -4.35 10.24
CA SER A 157 -5.68 -5.13 9.97
C SER A 157 -6.45 -4.56 8.79
N VAL A 158 -7.21 -5.39 8.12
CA VAL A 158 -8.21 -5.00 7.13
C VAL A 158 -9.59 -5.33 7.69
N ALA A 159 -10.58 -4.50 7.42
CA ALA A 159 -11.95 -4.76 7.88
C ALA A 159 -12.44 -6.13 7.36
N GLU A 160 -12.92 -6.99 8.26
CA GLU A 160 -13.37 -8.35 7.94
C GLU A 160 -14.42 -8.37 6.82
N GLN A 161 -15.38 -7.44 6.88
CA GLN A 161 -16.42 -7.32 5.86
C GLN A 161 -15.85 -7.02 4.46
N MET A 162 -14.78 -6.21 4.37
CA MET A 162 -14.11 -5.92 3.10
C MET A 162 -13.40 -7.16 2.56
N LEU A 163 -12.66 -7.86 3.40
CA LEU A 163 -11.98 -9.10 3.00
C LEU A 163 -12.98 -10.17 2.56
N GLN A 164 -14.08 -10.35 3.30
CA GLN A 164 -15.13 -11.29 2.94
C GLN A 164 -15.72 -10.94 1.57
N LEU A 165 -16.08 -9.68 1.34
CA LEU A 165 -16.61 -9.21 0.07
C LEU A 165 -15.66 -9.51 -1.10
N LEU A 166 -14.36 -9.25 -0.92
CA LEU A 166 -13.36 -9.50 -1.96
C LEU A 166 -13.18 -10.99 -2.24
N LYS A 167 -13.17 -11.83 -1.20
CA LYS A 167 -13.11 -13.30 -1.36
C LYS A 167 -14.36 -13.84 -2.04
N GLU A 168 -15.55 -13.35 -1.70
CA GLU A 168 -16.80 -13.70 -2.36
C GLU A 168 -16.80 -13.27 -3.84
N SER A 169 -16.22 -12.11 -4.17
CA SER A 169 -16.09 -11.67 -5.56
C SER A 169 -15.34 -12.67 -6.43
N LYS A 170 -14.37 -13.40 -5.88
CA LYS A 170 -13.58 -14.42 -6.58
C LYS A 170 -14.41 -15.61 -7.05
N THR A 171 -15.42 -15.98 -6.28
CA THR A 171 -16.27 -17.16 -6.54
C THR A 171 -17.56 -16.84 -7.31
N THR A 172 -17.86 -15.54 -7.50
CA THR A 172 -19.07 -15.12 -8.20
C THR A 172 -18.94 -15.44 -9.68
N GLU A 173 -19.85 -16.29 -10.17
CA GLU A 173 -20.00 -16.62 -11.59
C GLU A 173 -21.01 -15.66 -12.24
N ASN A 174 -20.70 -15.18 -13.44
CA ASN A 174 -21.53 -14.40 -14.35
C ASN A 174 -21.81 -12.92 -14.00
N ASP A 175 -21.82 -12.11 -15.06
CA ASP A 175 -22.30 -10.72 -15.18
C ASP A 175 -21.80 -9.75 -14.06
N GLY A 176 -20.57 -10.00 -13.60
CA GLY A 176 -19.94 -9.24 -12.52
C GLY A 176 -19.78 -7.73 -12.81
N ASP A 177 -20.06 -7.27 -14.03
CA ASP A 177 -20.00 -5.84 -14.37
C ASP A 177 -21.23 -5.07 -13.87
N ASN A 178 -22.38 -5.76 -13.72
CA ASN A 178 -23.65 -5.17 -13.23
C ASN A 178 -23.86 -5.40 -11.71
N MET A 179 -23.00 -6.18 -11.09
CA MET A 179 -23.00 -6.43 -9.64
C MET A 179 -21.78 -5.77 -9.03
N GLY A 180 -21.95 -5.14 -7.88
CA GLY A 180 -20.82 -4.44 -7.22
C GLY A 180 -21.27 -3.69 -5.99
N ILE A 181 -20.41 -2.79 -5.55
CA ILE A 181 -20.65 -1.92 -4.38
C ILE A 181 -20.51 -0.46 -4.78
N TYR A 182 -21.11 0.39 -3.97
CA TYR A 182 -20.89 1.83 -4.04
C TYR A 182 -20.01 2.28 -2.90
N LEU A 183 -18.90 2.98 -3.24
CA LEU A 183 -18.11 3.75 -2.28
C LEU A 183 -18.34 5.24 -2.59
N GLY A 184 -19.19 5.87 -1.78
CA GLY A 184 -19.70 7.19 -2.11
C GLY A 184 -20.48 7.15 -3.43
N GLU A 185 -20.06 7.93 -4.43
CA GLU A 185 -20.67 7.97 -5.76
C GLU A 185 -20.04 6.98 -6.76
N LYS A 186 -18.89 6.37 -6.41
CA LYS A 186 -18.17 5.45 -7.28
C LYS A 186 -18.78 4.06 -7.18
N PHE A 187 -19.22 3.51 -8.32
CA PHE A 187 -19.57 2.10 -8.44
C PHE A 187 -18.33 1.29 -8.77
N ILE A 188 -18.14 0.19 -8.06
CA ILE A 188 -17.04 -0.76 -8.25
C ILE A 188 -17.67 -2.11 -8.50
N SER A 189 -17.47 -2.65 -9.71
CA SER A 189 -18.03 -3.93 -10.11
C SER A 189 -17.31 -5.10 -9.42
N ILE A 190 -18.00 -6.25 -9.34
CA ILE A 190 -17.38 -7.50 -8.86
C ILE A 190 -16.18 -7.87 -9.74
N ASN A 191 -16.26 -7.66 -11.05
CA ASN A 191 -15.16 -7.95 -11.97
C ASN A 191 -13.94 -7.08 -11.71
N GLU A 192 -14.10 -5.79 -11.40
CA GLU A 192 -12.99 -4.92 -11.01
C GLU A 192 -12.35 -5.42 -9.72
N MET A 193 -13.14 -5.74 -8.69
CA MET A 193 -12.65 -6.28 -7.42
C MET A 193 -11.93 -7.62 -7.62
N LYS A 194 -12.52 -8.53 -8.40
CA LYS A 194 -11.97 -9.85 -8.72
C LYS A 194 -10.62 -9.76 -9.42
N ASN A 195 -10.45 -8.80 -10.33
CA ASN A 195 -9.24 -8.63 -11.12
C ASN A 195 -8.15 -7.82 -10.39
N ALA A 196 -8.51 -7.02 -9.38
CA ALA A 196 -7.57 -6.19 -8.63
C ALA A 196 -6.66 -7.00 -7.71
N PHE A 197 -7.09 -8.17 -7.25
CA PHE A 197 -6.36 -8.95 -6.26
C PHE A 197 -6.15 -10.39 -6.72
N SER A 198 -5.03 -11.02 -6.35
CA SER A 198 -4.88 -12.48 -6.33
C SER A 198 -5.42 -13.05 -5.02
N ASP A 199 -5.77 -14.33 -5.00
CA ASP A 199 -6.19 -15.00 -3.75
C ASP A 199 -5.08 -14.93 -2.70
N THR A 200 -3.82 -15.14 -3.13
CA THR A 200 -2.65 -15.01 -2.27
C THR A 200 -2.51 -13.60 -1.68
N ALA A 201 -2.84 -12.55 -2.44
CA ALA A 201 -2.82 -11.18 -1.94
C ALA A 201 -3.90 -10.94 -0.88
N LEU A 202 -5.11 -11.47 -1.08
CA LEU A 202 -6.18 -11.37 -0.08
C LEU A 202 -5.84 -12.11 1.21
N ASP A 203 -5.25 -13.30 1.11
CA ASP A 203 -4.80 -14.05 2.27
C ASP A 203 -3.65 -13.32 3.00
N PHE A 204 -2.77 -12.65 2.26
CA PHE A 204 -1.69 -11.86 2.86
C PHE A 204 -2.23 -10.62 3.58
N TYR A 205 -3.22 -9.92 3.03
CA TYR A 205 -3.92 -8.83 3.70
C TYR A 205 -4.59 -9.30 5.01
N GLU A 206 -5.27 -10.45 4.98
CA GLU A 206 -5.92 -11.02 6.16
C GLU A 206 -4.93 -11.31 7.29
N GLN A 207 -3.75 -11.84 6.95
CA GLN A 207 -2.73 -12.24 7.92
C GLN A 207 -1.86 -11.10 8.43
N ASN A 208 -1.60 -10.10 7.59
CA ASN A 208 -0.58 -9.09 7.87
C ASN A 208 -1.14 -7.66 7.96
N GLY A 209 -2.37 -7.45 7.52
CA GLY A 209 -2.94 -6.11 7.42
C GLY A 209 -2.48 -5.35 6.19
N GLY A 210 -2.82 -4.07 6.16
CA GLY A 210 -2.53 -3.15 5.08
C GLY A 210 -3.66 -2.16 4.87
N SER A 211 -3.46 -1.20 3.99
CA SER A 211 -4.43 -0.15 3.67
C SER A 211 -5.05 -0.41 2.30
N ILE A 212 -5.94 -1.41 2.29
CA ILE A 212 -6.61 -1.88 1.05
C ILE A 212 -7.41 -0.76 0.35
N GLU A 213 -7.84 0.24 1.11
CA GLU A 213 -8.51 1.44 0.61
C GLU A 213 -7.63 2.30 -0.29
N LEU A 214 -6.31 2.13 -0.24
CA LEU A 214 -5.35 2.82 -1.13
C LEU A 214 -5.26 2.17 -2.51
N GLU A 215 -5.70 0.92 -2.66
CA GLU A 215 -5.71 0.27 -3.97
C GLU A 215 -6.54 1.07 -4.96
N SER A 216 -6.03 1.21 -6.19
CA SER A 216 -6.61 2.10 -7.20
C SER A 216 -8.07 1.78 -7.55
N VAL A 217 -8.46 0.52 -7.42
CA VAL A 217 -9.85 0.07 -7.60
C VAL A 217 -10.80 0.77 -6.61
N PHE A 218 -10.33 1.06 -5.39
CA PHE A 218 -11.12 1.74 -4.35
C PHE A 218 -10.86 3.26 -4.34
N SER A 219 -9.59 3.66 -4.19
CA SER A 219 -9.20 5.07 -4.07
C SER A 219 -9.48 5.88 -5.34
N GLY A 220 -9.41 5.25 -6.51
CA GLY A 220 -9.37 5.94 -7.81
C GLY A 220 -8.08 6.72 -8.05
N SER A 221 -7.14 6.66 -7.11
CA SER A 221 -5.81 7.26 -7.20
C SER A 221 -4.77 6.20 -7.49
N VAL A 222 -3.68 6.60 -8.13
CA VAL A 222 -2.52 5.75 -8.37
C VAL A 222 -1.36 6.26 -7.52
N TYR A 223 -0.80 5.35 -6.71
CA TYR A 223 0.42 5.61 -5.95
C TYR A 223 1.47 4.58 -6.35
N THR A 224 2.72 5.01 -6.43
CA THR A 224 3.85 4.16 -6.80
C THR A 224 4.40 3.47 -5.57
N ILE A 225 4.14 2.17 -5.39
CA ILE A 225 4.81 1.36 -4.37
C ILE A 225 6.21 1.01 -4.90
N PHE A 226 7.25 1.34 -4.14
CA PHE A 226 8.64 1.15 -4.57
C PHE A 226 9.50 0.36 -3.58
N GLY A 227 8.93 0.03 -2.40
CA GLY A 227 9.64 -0.73 -1.37
C GLY A 227 8.70 -1.41 -0.37
N GLN A 228 9.31 -2.22 0.49
CA GLN A 228 8.64 -2.94 1.58
C GLN A 228 9.53 -2.96 2.81
N VAL A 229 8.98 -2.56 3.96
CA VAL A 229 9.64 -2.74 5.26
C VAL A 229 9.66 -4.22 5.59
N TYR A 230 10.85 -4.76 5.84
CA TYR A 230 11.06 -6.15 6.27
C TYR A 230 11.54 -6.27 7.71
N SER A 231 11.98 -5.15 8.31
CA SER A 231 12.40 -5.07 9.72
C SER A 231 12.10 -3.68 10.29
N GLY A 232 11.72 -3.60 11.57
CA GLY A 232 11.39 -2.34 12.23
C GLY A 232 9.94 -1.90 12.09
N LEU A 233 8.99 -2.81 11.79
CA LEU A 233 7.56 -2.51 11.82
C LEU A 233 7.07 -2.07 13.22
N ASP A 234 7.73 -2.52 14.29
CA ASP A 234 7.48 -2.04 15.66
C ASP A 234 7.89 -0.57 15.83
N THR A 235 8.90 -0.08 15.11
CA THR A 235 9.27 1.33 15.07
C THR A 235 8.19 2.13 14.30
N VAL A 236 7.68 1.60 13.18
CA VAL A 236 6.56 2.22 12.44
C VAL A 236 5.33 2.34 13.35
N ASP A 237 5.01 1.30 14.14
CA ASP A 237 3.90 1.33 15.11
C ASP A 237 4.13 2.36 16.21
N LYS A 238 5.34 2.46 16.77
CA LYS A 238 5.68 3.48 17.78
C LYS A 238 5.51 4.89 17.24
N ILE A 239 5.86 5.11 15.99
CA ILE A 239 5.63 6.39 15.30
C ILE A 239 4.14 6.65 15.15
N ALA A 240 3.38 5.68 14.68
CA ALA A 240 1.97 5.82 14.35
C ALA A 240 1.05 6.15 15.54
N VAL A 241 1.46 5.77 16.76
CA VAL A 241 0.69 6.07 17.99
C VAL A 241 1.12 7.37 18.68
N SER A 242 2.02 8.14 18.07
CA SER A 242 2.43 9.44 18.61
C SER A 242 1.26 10.41 18.65
N GLU A 243 1.25 11.30 19.66
CA GLU A 243 0.27 12.36 19.75
C GLU A 243 0.40 13.32 18.55
N THR A 244 -0.74 13.65 17.93
CA THR A 244 -0.79 14.53 16.75
C THR A 244 -1.73 15.70 17.00
N ASP A 245 -1.50 16.78 16.27
CA ASP A 245 -2.41 17.93 16.20
C ASP A 245 -3.63 17.64 15.27
N ASP A 246 -4.48 18.65 15.09
CA ASP A 246 -5.69 18.54 14.24
C ASP A 246 -5.39 18.33 12.74
N SER A 247 -4.12 18.44 12.34
CA SER A 247 -3.64 18.23 10.97
C SER A 247 -2.89 16.90 10.80
N ASP A 248 -3.00 16.00 11.76
CA ASP A 248 -2.28 14.72 11.83
C ASP A 248 -0.75 14.89 11.95
N LYS A 249 -0.24 16.07 12.29
CA LYS A 249 1.18 16.30 12.50
C LYS A 249 1.57 15.93 13.93
N PRO A 250 2.64 15.13 14.14
CA PRO A 250 3.14 14.83 15.48
C PRO A 250 3.43 16.10 16.28
N VAL A 251 2.96 16.14 17.55
CA VAL A 251 3.22 17.26 18.50
C VAL A 251 4.72 17.35 18.82
N GLU A 252 5.37 16.19 18.98
CA GLU A 252 6.82 16.08 19.06
C GLU A 252 7.37 15.61 17.72
N ASP A 253 8.35 16.33 17.17
CA ASP A 253 8.94 15.99 15.88
C ASP A 253 9.52 14.56 15.88
N ILE A 254 9.09 13.77 14.91
CA ILE A 254 9.65 12.45 14.63
C ILE A 254 10.65 12.62 13.50
N ILE A 255 11.92 12.60 13.88
CA ILE A 255 13.03 12.98 13.01
C ILE A 255 13.59 11.76 12.28
N ILE A 256 13.76 11.86 10.99
CA ILE A 256 14.62 11.00 10.18
C ILE A 256 16.06 11.48 10.41
N GLU A 257 16.80 10.79 11.27
CA GLU A 257 18.15 11.18 11.58
C GLU A 257 19.08 10.96 10.38
N LYS A 258 18.88 9.85 9.68
CA LYS A 258 19.62 9.48 8.48
C LYS A 258 18.94 8.38 7.71
N ILE A 259 19.10 8.38 6.38
CA ILE A 259 18.81 7.23 5.52
C ILE A 259 20.10 6.77 4.84
N THR A 260 20.49 5.51 5.04
CA THR A 260 21.65 4.90 4.37
C THR A 260 21.20 3.82 3.40
N ILE A 261 21.90 3.74 2.26
CA ILE A 261 21.73 2.65 1.28
C ILE A 261 22.89 1.69 1.45
N GLU A 262 22.59 0.45 1.80
CA GLU A 262 23.57 -0.62 2.02
C GLU A 262 23.23 -1.86 1.19
N GLN A 263 24.18 -2.77 1.07
CA GLN A 263 23.89 -4.11 0.55
C GLN A 263 23.39 -5.00 1.69
N TYR A 264 22.35 -5.75 1.41
CA TYR A 264 21.83 -6.74 2.35
C TYR A 264 22.78 -7.93 2.47
N HIS A 265 23.08 -8.31 3.71
CA HIS A 265 23.88 -9.48 4.08
C HIS A 265 23.13 -10.29 5.12
N ALA A 266 22.67 -11.50 4.75
CA ALA A 266 21.84 -12.34 5.62
C ALA A 266 22.47 -12.66 7.00
N ASN A 267 23.79 -12.66 7.09
CA ASN A 267 24.52 -12.95 8.34
C ASN A 267 24.84 -11.71 9.18
N LYS A 268 24.51 -10.50 8.70
CA LYS A 268 24.80 -9.24 9.39
C LYS A 268 23.64 -8.75 10.27
N TRP A 269 22.45 -9.31 10.06
CA TRP A 269 21.18 -8.82 10.63
C TRP A 269 20.40 -9.85 11.42
#